data_7d6d39108576790f47d974e090edb335
#
_entry.id   7d6d39108576790f47d974e090edb335
#
_cell.length_a   1.000
_cell.length_b   1.000
_cell.length_c   1.000
_cell.angle_alpha   90.00
_cell.angle_beta   90.00
_cell.angle_gamma   90.00
#
_symmetry.space_group_name_H-M   'P 1'
#
loop_
_entity.id
_entity.type
_entity.pdbx_description
1 polymer ?
#
loop_
_entity_poly.entity_id
_entity_poly.type
_entity_poly.pdbx_seq_one_letter_code
_entity_poly.pdbx_strand_id
1 'polypeptide(L)'
;LRPRPCFISVDIDAFSSAVAPGCSQSWATGFMPQDFFPLFDLLIRRLDVRVLGIYETSPPLDQDDRTSKLAALIAHRFISRAGAGAGTGAVT
;
A
#
# COMPACT_ATOMS: atom_id res chain seq x y z
N LEU A 1 7.39 -2.33 -26.03
CA LEU A 1 6.62 -1.21 -25.48
C LEU A 1 7.25 -0.75 -24.17
N ARG A 2 7.49 0.56 -24.07
CA ARG A 2 7.96 1.14 -22.82
C ARG A 2 6.80 1.23 -21.84
N PRO A 3 7.00 0.87 -20.56
CA PRO A 3 5.99 1.13 -19.56
C PRO A 3 5.72 2.63 -19.45
N ARG A 4 4.47 2.99 -19.32
CA ARG A 4 4.09 4.38 -19.05
C ARG A 4 4.21 4.66 -17.56
N PRO A 5 4.51 5.90 -17.16
CA PRO A 5 4.47 6.25 -15.74
C PRO A 5 3.10 5.94 -15.14
N CYS A 6 3.12 5.30 -13.99
CA CYS A 6 1.91 4.85 -13.29
C CYS A 6 1.84 5.45 -11.90
N PHE A 7 0.62 5.66 -11.46
CA PHE A 7 0.27 5.97 -10.10
C PHE A 7 -0.41 4.73 -9.52
N ILE A 8 0.01 4.27 -8.35
CA ILE A 8 -0.70 3.23 -7.60
C ILE A 8 -1.46 3.87 -6.46
N SER A 9 -2.74 3.60 -6.39
CA SER A 9 -3.61 4.01 -5.29
C SER A 9 -3.93 2.79 -4.47
N VAL A 10 -3.58 2.81 -3.19
CA VAL A 10 -3.91 1.75 -2.24
C VAL A 10 -4.93 2.30 -1.26
N ASP A 11 -6.12 1.72 -1.30
CA ASP A 11 -7.15 2.01 -0.34
C ASP A 11 -7.00 1.01 0.82
N ILE A 12 -6.77 1.52 2.03
CA ILE A 12 -6.45 0.65 3.17
C ILE A 12 -7.65 -0.22 3.57
N ASP A 13 -8.87 0.17 3.20
CA ASP A 13 -10.06 -0.64 3.46
C ASP A 13 -10.19 -1.86 2.52
N ALA A 14 -9.31 -1.99 1.52
CA ALA A 14 -9.19 -3.21 0.74
C ALA A 14 -8.61 -4.36 1.55
N PHE A 15 -7.95 -4.07 2.67
CA PHE A 15 -7.42 -5.08 3.58
C PHE A 15 -8.48 -5.57 4.54
N SER A 16 -8.28 -6.80 5.06
CA SER A 16 -9.13 -7.34 6.10
C SER A 16 -9.11 -6.46 7.35
N SER A 17 -10.25 -6.34 8.01
CA SER A 17 -10.37 -5.64 9.29
C SER A 17 -9.51 -6.26 10.39
N ALA A 18 -9.06 -7.50 10.22
CA ALA A 18 -8.13 -8.14 11.14
C ALA A 18 -6.78 -7.42 11.19
N VAL A 19 -6.36 -6.81 10.07
CA VAL A 19 -5.07 -6.12 9.96
C VAL A 19 -5.22 -4.62 9.75
N ALA A 20 -6.39 -4.15 9.31
CA ALA A 20 -6.65 -2.75 9.01
C ALA A 20 -8.04 -2.34 9.52
N PRO A 21 -8.26 -2.32 10.85
CA PRO A 21 -9.54 -1.87 11.40
C PRO A 21 -9.71 -0.35 11.39
N GLY A 22 -8.63 0.40 11.23
CA GLY A 22 -8.61 1.86 11.32
C GLY A 22 -9.07 2.55 10.05
N CYS A 23 -10.27 2.22 9.57
CA CYS A 23 -10.91 2.88 8.45
C CYS A 23 -12.44 2.80 8.62
N SER A 24 -13.15 3.73 7.98
CA SER A 24 -14.60 3.86 8.17
C SER A 24 -15.40 2.68 7.60
N GLN A 25 -14.85 1.99 6.60
CA GLN A 25 -15.51 0.86 5.91
C GLN A 25 -14.64 -0.38 6.02
N SER A 26 -14.48 -0.89 7.23
CA SER A 26 -13.61 -2.03 7.52
C SER A 26 -14.38 -3.34 7.41
N TRP A 27 -13.89 -4.28 6.60
CA TRP A 27 -14.53 -5.56 6.32
C TRP A 27 -13.59 -6.73 6.60
N ALA A 28 -14.14 -7.82 7.08
CA ALA A 28 -13.36 -9.02 7.39
C ALA A 28 -12.82 -9.74 6.14
N THR A 29 -13.38 -9.48 4.98
CA THR A 29 -13.12 -10.21 3.74
C THR A 29 -12.05 -9.62 2.86
N GLY A 30 -11.29 -8.66 3.34
CA GLY A 30 -10.25 -7.99 2.56
C GLY A 30 -8.95 -8.79 2.44
N PHE A 31 -7.96 -8.19 1.80
CA PHE A 31 -6.62 -8.76 1.65
C PHE A 31 -5.95 -8.99 3.00
N MET A 32 -5.14 -10.03 3.03
CA MET A 32 -4.14 -10.19 4.08
C MET A 32 -2.77 -9.74 3.52
N PRO A 33 -1.83 -9.28 4.38
CA PRO A 33 -0.53 -8.82 3.91
C PRO A 33 0.26 -9.85 3.10
N GLN A 34 0.16 -11.13 3.47
CA GLN A 34 0.86 -12.21 2.78
C GLN A 34 0.38 -12.40 1.33
N ASP A 35 -0.83 -11.96 1.01
CA ASP A 35 -1.35 -11.98 -0.35
C ASP A 35 -1.06 -10.68 -1.09
N PHE A 36 -1.09 -9.58 -0.38
CA PHE A 36 -0.91 -8.25 -0.96
C PHE A 36 0.54 -7.97 -1.38
N PHE A 37 1.51 -8.23 -0.51
CA PHE A 37 2.89 -7.80 -0.75
C PHE A 37 3.53 -8.50 -1.96
N PRO A 38 3.34 -9.80 -2.22
CA PRO A 38 3.86 -10.38 -3.46
C PRO A 38 3.31 -9.72 -4.72
N LEU A 39 2.02 -9.40 -4.73
CA LEU A 39 1.39 -8.69 -5.85
C LEU A 39 1.94 -7.27 -5.98
N PHE A 40 2.08 -6.56 -4.88
CA PHE A 40 2.60 -5.20 -4.84
C PHE A 40 4.04 -5.15 -5.39
N ASP A 41 4.89 -6.07 -4.96
CA ASP A 41 6.27 -6.20 -5.45
C ASP A 41 6.29 -6.46 -6.96
N LEU A 42 5.39 -7.30 -7.44
CA LEU A 42 5.27 -7.60 -8.87
C LEU A 42 4.89 -6.36 -9.67
N LEU A 43 3.93 -5.58 -9.18
CA LEU A 43 3.48 -4.35 -9.84
C LEU A 43 4.61 -3.32 -9.91
N ILE A 44 5.34 -3.11 -8.82
CA ILE A 44 6.46 -2.17 -8.77
C ILE A 44 7.56 -2.60 -9.76
N ARG A 45 7.81 -3.90 -9.88
CA ARG A 45 8.82 -4.46 -10.76
C ARG A 45 8.45 -4.37 -12.24
N ARG A 46 7.17 -4.56 -12.56
CA ARG A 46 6.68 -4.65 -13.95
C ARG A 46 6.21 -3.32 -14.52
N LEU A 47 5.80 -2.40 -13.67
CA LEU A 47 5.25 -1.12 -14.07
C LEU A 47 6.22 0.00 -13.67
N ASP A 48 6.13 1.13 -14.38
CA ASP A 48 6.89 2.34 -14.05
C ASP A 48 6.09 3.15 -13.02
N VAL A 49 6.13 2.69 -11.76
CA VAL A 49 5.37 3.32 -10.68
C VAL A 49 6.14 4.50 -10.13
N ARG A 50 5.60 5.69 -10.32
CA ARG A 50 6.22 6.96 -9.92
C ARG A 50 5.64 7.51 -8.63
N VAL A 51 4.38 7.23 -8.35
CA VAL A 51 3.67 7.79 -7.19
C VAL A 51 2.85 6.69 -6.54
N LEU A 52 2.86 6.66 -5.23
CA LEU A 52 2.00 5.81 -4.41
C LEU A 52 1.12 6.69 -3.55
N GLY A 53 -0.18 6.47 -3.59
CA GLY A 53 -1.13 7.07 -2.65
C GLY A 53 -1.70 5.99 -1.72
N ILE A 54 -1.81 6.30 -0.44
CA ILE A 54 -2.43 5.42 0.56
C ILE A 54 -3.55 6.19 1.20
N TYR A 55 -4.76 5.66 1.11
CA TYR A 55 -5.99 6.37 1.46
C TYR A 55 -6.80 5.63 2.50
N GLU A 56 -7.70 6.34 3.14
CA GLU A 56 -8.74 5.86 4.06
C GLU A 56 -8.23 5.38 5.42
N THR A 57 -6.99 5.69 5.78
CA THR A 57 -6.49 5.44 7.13
C THR A 57 -7.15 6.42 8.09
N SER A 58 -7.78 5.88 9.13
CA SER A 58 -8.45 6.68 10.15
C SER A 58 -7.90 6.33 11.54
N PRO A 59 -6.89 7.05 12.03
CA PRO A 59 -6.26 6.75 13.31
C PRO A 59 -7.24 6.66 14.50
N PRO A 60 -8.27 7.50 14.61
CA PRO A 60 -9.22 7.39 15.72
C PRO A 60 -9.99 6.05 15.76
N LEU A 61 -10.09 5.35 14.63
CA LEU A 61 -10.78 4.06 14.54
C LEU A 61 -9.83 2.88 14.67
N ASP A 62 -8.52 3.13 14.74
CA ASP A 62 -7.50 2.10 14.74
C ASP A 62 -7.42 1.38 16.09
N GLN A 63 -6.83 0.18 16.07
CA GLN A 63 -6.54 -0.61 17.26
C GLN A 63 -5.04 -0.88 17.30
N ASP A 64 -4.40 -0.52 18.40
CA ASP A 64 -2.95 -0.67 18.63
C ASP A 64 -2.08 -0.20 17.45
N ASP A 65 -2.56 0.79 16.70
CA ASP A 65 -1.91 1.38 15.54
C ASP A 65 -1.62 0.39 14.39
N ARG A 66 -2.34 -0.74 14.35
CA ARG A 66 -2.05 -1.78 13.34
C ARG A 66 -2.30 -1.33 11.92
N THR A 67 -3.32 -0.49 11.69
CA THR A 67 -3.61 0.07 10.36
C THR A 67 -2.53 1.06 9.95
N SER A 68 -2.13 1.94 10.84
CA SER A 68 -1.04 2.90 10.59
C SER A 68 0.27 2.19 10.33
N LYS A 69 0.57 1.12 11.08
CA LYS A 69 1.77 0.30 10.85
C LYS A 69 1.74 -0.38 9.50
N LEU A 70 0.59 -0.89 9.08
CA LEU A 70 0.43 -1.49 7.76
C LEU A 70 0.67 -0.46 6.65
N ALA A 71 0.07 0.73 6.77
CA ALA A 71 0.30 1.81 5.82
C ALA A 71 1.79 2.19 5.75
N ALA A 72 2.46 2.26 6.88
CA ALA A 72 3.89 2.55 6.94
C ALA A 72 4.72 1.45 6.27
N LEU A 73 4.36 0.18 6.42
CA LEU A 73 5.03 -0.93 5.76
C LEU A 73 4.87 -0.87 4.25
N ILE A 74 3.70 -0.51 3.76
CA ILE A 74 3.44 -0.34 2.33
C ILE A 74 4.30 0.79 1.77
N ALA A 75 4.33 1.94 2.46
CA ALA A 75 5.15 3.08 2.06
C ALA A 75 6.64 2.72 2.05
N HIS A 76 7.13 2.04 3.08
CA HIS A 76 8.51 1.61 3.18
C HIS A 76 8.89 0.65 2.04
N ARG A 77 8.02 -0.30 1.74
CA ARG A 77 8.25 -1.25 0.65
C ARG A 77 8.36 -0.52 -0.69
N PHE A 78 7.48 0.44 -0.93
CA PHE A 78 7.53 1.23 -2.16
C PHE A 78 8.84 2.00 -2.28
N ILE A 79 9.24 2.71 -1.23
CA ILE A 79 10.47 3.51 -1.22
C ILE A 79 11.69 2.61 -1.48
N SER A 80 11.75 1.46 -0.80
CA SER A 80 12.88 0.53 -0.91
C SER A 80 12.98 -0.05 -2.33
N ARG A 81 11.85 -0.45 -2.92
CA ARG A 81 11.84 -1.09 -4.23
C ARG A 81 12.02 -0.09 -5.35
N ALA A 82 11.36 1.06 -5.29
CA ALA A 82 11.49 2.11 -6.29
C ALA A 82 12.90 2.70 -6.30
N GLY A 83 13.50 2.90 -5.12
CA GLY A 83 14.88 3.39 -5.01
C GLY A 83 15.89 2.43 -5.61
N ALA A 84 15.70 1.12 -5.43
CA ALA A 84 16.57 0.09 -6.00
C ALA A 84 16.48 0.04 -7.51
N GLY A 85 15.36 0.47 -8.10
CA GLY A 85 15.14 0.46 -9.54
C GLY A 85 15.58 1.73 -10.26
N ALA A 86 16.34 2.61 -9.62
CA ALA A 86 16.80 3.88 -10.16
C ALA A 86 15.67 4.85 -10.54
N GLY A 87 14.45 4.55 -10.13
CA GLY A 87 13.32 5.47 -10.27
C GLY A 87 13.20 6.39 -9.07
N THR A 88 12.57 7.53 -9.26
CA THR A 88 12.17 8.38 -8.16
C THR A 88 10.67 8.22 -7.95
N GLY A 89 10.27 7.89 -6.75
CA GLY A 89 8.87 7.79 -6.38
C GLY A 89 8.52 8.76 -5.28
N ALA A 90 7.24 9.04 -5.14
CA ALA A 90 6.72 9.85 -4.04
C ALA A 90 5.60 9.07 -3.35
N VAL A 91 5.53 9.21 -2.03
CA VAL A 91 4.47 8.63 -1.20
C VAL A 91 3.60 9.76 -0.70
N THR A 92 2.30 9.61 -0.88
CA THR A 92 1.33 10.64 -0.49
C THR A 92 0.29 10.10 0.50
#